data_304860c61c9f724eb24a04e6f3abb0c9
#
_entry.id   304860c61c9f724eb24a04e6f3abb0c9
#
_cell.length_a   1.000
_cell.length_b   1.000
_cell.length_c   1.000
_cell.angle_alpha   90.00
_cell.angle_beta   90.00
_cell.angle_gamma   90.00
#
_symmetry.space_group_name_H-M   'P 1'
#
loop_
_entity.id
_entity.type
_entity.pdbx_description
1 polymer ?
#
loop_
_entity_poly.entity_id
_entity_poly.type
_entity_poly.pdbx_seq_one_letter_code
_entity_poly.pdbx_strand_id
1 'polypeptide(L)'
;MKRQSLETIHLDKIVGGGQALGTLADGRKCFVWGGLPGETVTVRITKKKSHLVEAVVEEVISPSPDRIQPRDPDSYLSTSPWQIMPLEIEQAHKRQLIDDAFTLHNVALPAAIDIYCDNVTYGYRNKVEFSWYSESVVSRAVSQKKSGQLYVGPGLFSDDTRGVNTHSDRDGLSGDTLDLAFFRRGSKGKVVVEGTSLAHPAINNLARAIRDLLRHKRVAARQLKTLLVRCDQSGSCVWQLYVKDRLPEIITADEAASLPAQGGEIIYSDPRSPASRITERLAHFGNTTLTDTILGVPFRYACEGFFQVNIPVYEQALCDMKEWVPYDCNSQHSGRQLGHHQKIIRDPREVAQIFSGVPLATDQPILDFYAGVGTIGLTIGGGNVTLVEINADAVREMQRNIAELDHTDARAVLAPSEQALDYITGKEIVIVDPPRAGLHPDVIATLLQKMPPRIIYLSCNPVTQARDVALLQQSYQIAWHRGYNFFPRTPHIEHLIILDKKP
;
A
#
# COMPACT_ATOMS: atom_id res chain seq x y z
N MET A 1 16.81 31.24 9.16
CA MET A 1 16.67 29.76 9.19
C MET A 1 17.27 29.24 10.47
N LYS A 2 16.49 28.56 11.35
CA LYS A 2 17.07 27.84 12.50
C LYS A 2 18.01 26.77 11.96
N ARG A 3 19.27 26.77 12.39
CA ARG A 3 20.24 25.71 12.07
C ARG A 3 19.62 24.39 12.54
N GLN A 4 19.33 23.47 11.61
CA GLN A 4 18.89 22.12 11.95
C GLN A 4 20.03 21.43 12.67
N SER A 5 19.79 20.86 13.87
CA SER A 5 20.83 20.16 14.60
C SER A 5 21.12 18.83 13.90
N LEU A 6 22.39 18.64 13.54
CA LEU A 6 22.94 17.36 13.09
C LEU A 6 23.54 16.67 14.33
N GLU A 7 23.28 15.39 14.46
CA GLU A 7 23.84 14.56 15.55
C GLU A 7 24.31 13.21 14.98
N THR A 8 25.39 12.68 15.53
CA THR A 8 25.90 11.37 15.17
C THR A 8 25.46 10.34 16.19
N ILE A 9 24.83 9.25 15.73
CA ILE A 9 24.28 8.20 16.59
C ILE A 9 24.55 6.81 16.02
N HIS A 10 24.57 5.82 16.91
CA HIS A 10 24.52 4.40 16.54
C HIS A 10 23.07 3.91 16.52
N LEU A 11 22.77 3.00 15.59
CA LEU A 11 21.44 2.44 15.40
C LEU A 11 21.40 0.99 15.89
N ASP A 12 20.49 0.70 16.83
CA ASP A 12 20.46 -0.58 17.53
C ASP A 12 19.56 -1.62 16.87
N LYS A 13 18.33 -1.24 16.51
CA LYS A 13 17.29 -2.15 15.95
C LYS A 13 16.25 -1.43 15.12
N ILE A 14 15.49 -2.16 14.31
CA ILE A 14 14.23 -1.68 13.72
C ILE A 14 13.11 -1.80 14.76
N VAL A 15 12.19 -0.84 14.76
CA VAL A 15 11.06 -0.80 15.69
C VAL A 15 9.73 -0.63 14.94
N GLY A 16 8.63 -0.76 15.63
CA GLY A 16 7.28 -0.59 15.11
C GLY A 16 7.15 0.70 14.27
N GLY A 17 6.61 0.60 13.06
CA GLY A 17 6.57 1.66 12.06
C GLY A 17 7.76 1.67 11.09
N GLY A 18 8.80 0.83 11.32
CA GLY A 18 9.88 0.58 10.37
C GLY A 18 11.07 1.55 10.42
N GLN A 19 11.18 2.35 11.48
CA GLN A 19 12.33 3.21 11.74
C GLN A 19 13.41 2.44 12.49
N ALA A 20 14.68 2.80 12.26
CA ALA A 20 15.76 2.36 13.13
C ALA A 20 15.75 3.17 14.44
N LEU A 21 16.07 2.53 15.54
CA LEU A 21 16.15 3.14 16.87
C LEU A 21 17.60 3.31 17.26
N GLY A 22 17.94 4.50 17.74
CA GLY A 22 19.21 4.80 18.41
C GLY A 22 18.97 5.65 19.65
N THR A 23 20.07 6.03 20.30
CA THR A 23 20.01 6.88 21.49
C THR A 23 20.91 8.09 21.29
N LEU A 24 20.37 9.30 21.52
CA LEU A 24 21.13 10.56 21.46
C LEU A 24 22.06 10.68 22.69
N ALA A 25 23.05 11.58 22.60
CA ALA A 25 23.99 11.84 23.69
C ALA A 25 23.31 12.30 24.99
N ASP A 26 22.12 12.92 24.91
CA ASP A 26 21.31 13.33 26.03
C ASP A 26 20.40 12.23 26.62
N GLY A 27 20.50 10.98 26.12
CA GLY A 27 19.75 9.81 26.56
C GLY A 27 18.37 9.64 25.92
N ARG A 28 17.88 10.58 25.10
CA ARG A 28 16.58 10.43 24.42
C ARG A 28 16.64 9.40 23.30
N LYS A 29 15.55 8.66 23.15
CA LYS A 29 15.40 7.72 22.02
C LYS A 29 15.16 8.48 20.71
N CYS A 30 15.88 8.07 19.66
CA CYS A 30 15.82 8.65 18.33
C CYS A 30 15.34 7.63 17.31
N PHE A 31 14.21 7.92 16.68
CA PHE A 31 13.61 7.12 15.61
C PHE A 31 14.08 7.65 14.26
N VAL A 32 14.80 6.86 13.51
CA VAL A 32 15.55 7.29 12.32
C VAL A 32 15.05 6.61 11.06
N TRP A 33 14.67 7.42 10.07
CA TRP A 33 14.42 6.93 8.71
C TRP A 33 15.70 6.90 7.89
N GLY A 34 15.88 5.84 7.09
CA GLY A 34 17.00 5.68 6.15
C GLY A 34 18.24 5.04 6.75
N GLY A 35 18.18 4.58 8.01
CA GLY A 35 19.25 3.83 8.67
C GLY A 35 18.90 2.37 8.89
N LEU A 36 19.93 1.55 9.08
CA LEU A 36 19.85 0.13 9.40
C LEU A 36 20.49 -0.16 10.76
N PRO A 37 20.09 -1.23 11.46
CA PRO A 37 20.78 -1.69 12.67
C PRO A 37 22.28 -1.92 12.42
N GLY A 38 23.11 -1.57 13.44
CA GLY A 38 24.55 -1.68 13.39
C GLY A 38 25.27 -0.50 12.71
N GLU A 39 24.52 0.44 12.11
CA GLU A 39 25.11 1.62 11.46
C GLU A 39 25.42 2.73 12.46
N THR A 40 26.48 3.47 12.16
CA THR A 40 26.74 4.79 12.73
C THR A 40 26.41 5.84 11.68
N VAL A 41 25.49 6.76 12.01
CA VAL A 41 24.95 7.72 11.05
C VAL A 41 24.94 9.14 11.61
N THR A 42 25.11 10.13 10.73
CA THR A 42 24.75 11.53 11.01
C THR A 42 23.27 11.71 10.66
N VAL A 43 22.47 12.20 11.60
CA VAL A 43 21.04 12.39 11.44
C VAL A 43 20.65 13.87 11.52
N ARG A 44 19.68 14.24 10.72
CA ARG A 44 18.98 15.51 10.78
C ARG A 44 17.68 15.34 11.55
N ILE A 45 17.57 16.05 12.67
CA ILE A 45 16.39 15.99 13.53
C ILE A 45 15.22 16.69 12.81
N THR A 46 14.10 15.97 12.71
CA THR A 46 12.87 16.46 12.06
C THR A 46 11.80 16.86 13.06
N LYS A 47 11.75 16.19 14.23
CA LYS A 47 10.78 16.48 15.29
C LYS A 47 11.35 16.15 16.66
N LYS A 48 11.11 17.05 17.62
CA LYS A 48 11.49 16.86 19.04
C LYS A 48 10.25 16.79 19.91
N LYS A 49 10.15 15.73 20.71
CA LYS A 49 9.20 15.60 21.83
C LYS A 49 9.99 15.43 23.13
N SER A 50 9.31 15.46 24.28
CA SER A 50 9.97 15.35 25.58
C SER A 50 10.85 14.11 25.72
N HIS A 51 10.36 12.94 25.29
CA HIS A 51 11.01 11.64 25.52
C HIS A 51 11.51 10.97 24.24
N LEU A 52 11.18 11.49 23.08
CA LEU A 52 11.57 10.91 21.79
C LEU A 52 11.90 11.98 20.75
N VAL A 53 12.74 11.59 19.80
CA VAL A 53 13.15 12.41 18.66
C VAL A 53 12.90 11.62 17.37
N GLU A 54 12.41 12.29 16.34
CA GLU A 54 12.32 11.73 14.99
C GLU A 54 13.39 12.39 14.11
N ALA A 55 14.10 11.59 13.33
CA ALA A 55 15.18 12.04 12.48
C ALA A 55 15.22 11.30 11.14
N VAL A 56 16.01 11.83 10.23
CA VAL A 56 16.31 11.23 8.92
C VAL A 56 17.83 11.18 8.78
N VAL A 57 18.36 10.09 8.24
CA VAL A 57 19.78 9.97 7.91
C VAL A 57 20.17 11.04 6.91
N GLU A 58 21.24 11.75 7.20
CA GLU A 58 21.90 12.70 6.32
C GLU A 58 23.14 12.09 5.69
N GLU A 59 23.89 11.29 6.50
CA GLU A 59 25.12 10.61 6.06
C GLU A 59 25.26 9.30 6.82
N VAL A 60 25.71 8.24 6.13
CA VAL A 60 26.11 6.97 6.73
C VAL A 60 27.59 6.97 6.93
N ILE A 61 28.07 7.01 8.18
CA ILE A 61 29.50 7.03 8.53
C ILE A 61 30.08 5.62 8.49
N SER A 62 29.36 4.65 9.11
CA SER A 62 29.75 3.24 9.11
C SER A 62 28.52 2.43 8.66
N PRO A 63 28.55 1.90 7.42
CA PRO A 63 27.39 1.17 6.90
C PRO A 63 27.28 -0.23 7.50
N SER A 64 26.06 -0.75 7.59
CA SER A 64 25.78 -2.16 7.84
C SER A 64 26.23 -3.01 6.63
N PRO A 65 26.70 -4.26 6.84
CA PRO A 65 26.96 -5.19 5.75
C PRO A 65 25.71 -5.50 4.91
N ASP A 66 24.52 -5.31 5.48
CA ASP A 66 23.24 -5.53 4.82
C ASP A 66 22.77 -4.33 3.98
N ARG A 67 23.54 -3.21 3.96
CA ARG A 67 23.14 -2.04 3.18
C ARG A 67 23.38 -2.24 1.70
N ILE A 68 22.32 -2.02 0.91
CA ILE A 68 22.38 -1.97 -0.55
C ILE A 68 21.97 -0.58 -1.09
N GLN A 69 22.32 -0.32 -2.35
CA GLN A 69 21.91 0.92 -3.02
C GLN A 69 20.43 0.84 -3.42
N PRO A 70 19.61 1.86 -3.09
CA PRO A 70 18.23 1.93 -3.50
C PRO A 70 18.11 2.16 -5.02
N ARG A 71 17.06 1.60 -5.65
CA ARG A 71 16.75 1.86 -7.07
C ARG A 71 16.27 3.30 -7.31
N ASP A 72 15.60 3.89 -6.32
CA ASP A 72 15.09 5.26 -6.36
C ASP A 72 15.91 6.15 -5.39
N PRO A 73 17.21 6.44 -5.65
CA PRO A 73 18.12 7.02 -4.67
C PRO A 73 17.63 8.36 -4.11
N ASP A 74 16.97 9.19 -4.93
CA ASP A 74 16.49 10.52 -4.53
C ASP A 74 15.16 10.47 -3.79
N SER A 75 14.33 9.44 -4.01
CA SER A 75 12.94 9.40 -3.55
C SER A 75 12.58 8.19 -2.68
N TYR A 76 13.46 7.19 -2.50
CA TYR A 76 13.15 5.97 -1.75
C TYR A 76 12.63 6.25 -0.33
N LEU A 77 13.20 7.24 0.36
CA LEU A 77 12.74 7.62 1.70
C LEU A 77 11.27 8.07 1.72
N SER A 78 10.78 8.63 0.62
CA SER A 78 9.40 9.13 0.52
C SER A 78 8.38 8.02 0.29
N THR A 79 8.75 6.98 -0.45
CA THR A 79 7.83 5.93 -0.94
C THR A 79 8.12 4.55 -0.36
N SER A 80 9.39 4.16 -0.32
CA SER A 80 9.87 2.79 -0.08
C SER A 80 11.17 2.78 0.72
N PRO A 81 11.14 3.20 1.99
CA PRO A 81 12.36 3.47 2.79
C PRO A 81 13.22 2.22 3.04
N TRP A 82 12.75 1.03 2.74
CA TRP A 82 13.47 -0.22 2.89
C TRP A 82 14.11 -0.74 1.61
N GLN A 83 14.19 0.08 0.55
CA GLN A 83 15.02 -0.22 -0.63
C GLN A 83 16.52 -0.35 -0.32
N ILE A 84 16.94 -0.03 0.89
CA ILE A 84 18.33 -0.02 1.35
C ILE A 84 18.81 -1.36 1.94
N MET A 85 18.00 -2.41 1.89
CA MET A 85 18.34 -3.75 2.40
C MET A 85 17.91 -4.86 1.43
N PRO A 86 18.55 -6.04 1.42
CA PRO A 86 18.10 -7.23 0.68
C PRO A 86 16.72 -7.71 1.16
N LEU A 87 16.02 -8.49 0.32
CA LEU A 87 14.67 -8.99 0.63
C LEU A 87 14.67 -9.91 1.86
N GLU A 88 15.68 -10.73 2.02
CA GLU A 88 15.82 -11.67 3.14
C GLU A 88 15.93 -10.93 4.47
N ILE A 89 16.68 -9.82 4.50
CA ILE A 89 16.84 -8.96 5.67
C ILE A 89 15.53 -8.19 5.94
N GLU A 90 14.87 -7.70 4.88
CA GLU A 90 13.54 -7.10 4.99
C GLU A 90 12.53 -8.06 5.65
N GLN A 91 12.49 -9.33 5.19
CA GLN A 91 11.61 -10.35 5.74
C GLN A 91 11.96 -10.68 7.19
N ALA A 92 13.25 -10.74 7.54
CA ALA A 92 13.68 -10.94 8.92
C ALA A 92 13.17 -9.81 9.84
N HIS A 93 13.30 -8.56 9.41
CA HIS A 93 12.75 -7.43 10.16
C HIS A 93 11.22 -7.46 10.26
N LYS A 94 10.51 -7.86 9.20
CA LYS A 94 9.05 -8.00 9.24
C LYS A 94 8.60 -9.08 10.22
N ARG A 95 9.30 -10.22 10.27
CA ARG A 95 9.08 -11.25 11.32
C ARG A 95 9.26 -10.65 12.71
N GLN A 96 10.37 -9.92 12.93
CA GLN A 96 10.63 -9.30 14.22
C GLN A 96 9.57 -8.28 14.62
N LEU A 97 9.03 -7.50 13.68
CA LEU A 97 7.95 -6.53 13.96
C LEU A 97 6.65 -7.20 14.40
N ILE A 98 6.32 -8.37 13.84
CA ILE A 98 5.18 -9.17 14.30
C ILE A 98 5.46 -9.74 15.69
N ASP A 99 6.62 -10.36 15.90
CA ASP A 99 7.01 -10.97 17.17
C ASP A 99 7.03 -9.94 18.31
N ASP A 100 7.66 -8.78 18.10
CA ASP A 100 7.70 -7.68 19.04
C ASP A 100 6.26 -7.21 19.43
N ALA A 101 5.36 -7.12 18.44
CA ALA A 101 3.97 -6.70 18.66
C ALA A 101 3.19 -7.69 19.53
N PHE A 102 3.31 -8.99 19.26
CA PHE A 102 2.62 -10.03 20.01
C PHE A 102 3.23 -10.23 21.41
N THR A 103 4.54 -10.17 21.53
CA THR A 103 5.26 -10.20 22.82
C THR A 103 4.84 -9.02 23.71
N LEU A 104 4.70 -7.80 23.15
CA LEU A 104 4.26 -6.62 23.90
C LEU A 104 2.88 -6.81 24.56
N HIS A 105 2.00 -7.59 23.94
CA HIS A 105 0.66 -7.87 24.44
C HIS A 105 0.54 -9.22 25.17
N ASN A 106 1.65 -9.91 25.45
CA ASN A 106 1.70 -11.22 26.08
C ASN A 106 0.87 -12.28 25.33
N VAL A 107 0.86 -12.24 24.01
CA VAL A 107 0.18 -13.20 23.14
C VAL A 107 1.23 -14.13 22.56
N ALA A 108 1.13 -15.43 22.87
CA ALA A 108 1.99 -16.45 22.28
C ALA A 108 1.44 -16.88 20.92
N LEU A 109 2.27 -16.88 19.89
CA LEU A 109 1.95 -17.43 18.58
C LEU A 109 2.21 -18.95 18.57
N PRO A 110 1.34 -19.77 17.95
CA PRO A 110 1.43 -21.23 18.02
C PRO A 110 2.59 -21.84 17.21
N ALA A 111 3.20 -21.06 16.32
CA ALA A 111 4.30 -21.49 15.46
C ALA A 111 5.27 -20.35 15.18
N ALA A 112 6.42 -20.67 14.58
CA ALA A 112 7.36 -19.65 14.06
C ALA A 112 6.67 -18.82 12.97
N ILE A 113 6.98 -17.52 12.94
CA ILE A 113 6.38 -16.60 11.98
C ILE A 113 6.97 -16.87 10.58
N ASP A 114 6.13 -17.37 9.68
CA ASP A 114 6.42 -17.44 8.25
C ASP A 114 5.89 -16.18 7.56
N ILE A 115 6.65 -15.69 6.54
CA ILE A 115 6.23 -14.56 5.72
C ILE A 115 6.23 -14.98 4.25
N TYR A 116 5.05 -15.06 3.68
CA TYR A 116 4.92 -15.30 2.25
C TYR A 116 5.33 -14.07 1.43
N CYS A 117 6.07 -14.30 0.37
CA CYS A 117 6.46 -13.32 -0.64
C CYS A 117 6.63 -14.04 -1.98
N ASP A 118 6.15 -13.45 -3.07
CA ASP A 118 6.31 -13.96 -4.43
C ASP A 118 7.67 -13.60 -5.05
N ASN A 119 8.56 -12.94 -4.28
CA ASN A 119 9.86 -12.42 -4.68
C ASN A 119 9.82 -11.28 -5.72
N VAL A 120 8.65 -10.80 -6.09
CA VAL A 120 8.48 -9.59 -6.93
C VAL A 120 8.56 -8.35 -6.03
N THR A 121 9.71 -7.67 -6.03
CA THR A 121 9.95 -6.56 -5.11
C THR A 121 9.79 -5.17 -5.73
N TYR A 122 9.60 -5.10 -7.04
CA TYR A 122 9.42 -3.87 -7.82
C TYR A 122 8.39 -4.09 -8.91
N GLY A 123 7.79 -2.99 -9.40
CA GLY A 123 6.79 -3.05 -10.46
C GLY A 123 5.43 -3.64 -10.05
N TYR A 124 5.26 -4.00 -8.79
CA TYR A 124 4.05 -4.67 -8.29
C TYR A 124 2.88 -3.72 -8.00
N ARG A 125 3.19 -2.45 -7.73
CA ARG A 125 2.20 -1.48 -7.25
C ARG A 125 1.31 -0.98 -8.38
N ASN A 126 0.02 -1.20 -8.25
CA ASN A 126 -0.99 -0.84 -9.24
C ASN A 126 -1.65 0.53 -9.03
N LYS A 127 -1.24 1.30 -8.01
CA LYS A 127 -1.79 2.64 -7.69
C LYS A 127 -0.69 3.56 -7.15
N VAL A 128 -0.56 4.76 -7.72
CA VAL A 128 0.38 5.79 -7.24
C VAL A 128 -0.28 7.16 -7.27
N GLU A 129 0.00 7.95 -6.24
CA GLU A 129 -0.37 9.36 -6.13
C GLU A 129 0.87 10.22 -6.25
N PHE A 130 0.93 11.04 -7.30
CA PHE A 130 1.98 12.02 -7.50
C PHE A 130 1.53 13.40 -7.04
N SER A 131 2.44 14.15 -6.42
CA SER A 131 2.31 15.59 -6.20
C SER A 131 2.94 16.35 -7.36
N TRP A 132 2.77 17.68 -7.38
CA TRP A 132 3.33 18.56 -8.41
C TRP A 132 4.36 19.49 -7.82
N TYR A 133 5.41 19.76 -8.58
CA TYR A 133 6.49 20.69 -8.24
C TYR A 133 6.73 21.65 -9.38
N SER A 134 7.09 22.89 -9.07
CA SER A 134 7.65 23.83 -10.03
C SER A 134 8.86 24.51 -9.41
N GLU A 135 9.89 24.67 -10.18
CA GLU A 135 11.08 25.44 -9.83
C GLU A 135 11.12 26.69 -10.69
N SER A 136 11.32 27.86 -10.08
CA SER A 136 11.57 29.08 -10.86
C SER A 136 12.93 28.97 -11.55
N VAL A 137 13.05 29.44 -12.78
CA VAL A 137 14.28 29.39 -13.58
C VAL A 137 15.46 30.00 -12.83
N VAL A 138 15.19 30.98 -11.95
CA VAL A 138 16.23 31.65 -11.12
C VAL A 138 16.79 30.68 -10.05
N SER A 139 15.99 29.84 -9.44
CA SER A 139 16.46 28.90 -8.44
C SER A 139 17.25 27.74 -9.06
N ARG A 140 16.90 27.30 -10.27
CA ARG A 140 17.60 26.21 -10.99
C ARG A 140 19.05 26.61 -11.33
N ALA A 141 19.29 27.84 -11.75
CA ALA A 141 20.63 28.35 -12.03
C ALA A 141 21.52 28.41 -10.77
N VAL A 142 20.93 28.68 -9.60
CA VAL A 142 21.63 28.70 -8.30
C VAL A 142 21.91 27.29 -7.78
N SER A 143 21.00 26.34 -8.01
CA SER A 143 21.15 24.95 -7.60
C SER A 143 22.22 24.23 -8.41
N GLN A 144 22.27 24.45 -9.73
CA GLN A 144 23.31 23.87 -10.60
C GLN A 144 24.72 24.41 -10.27
N LYS A 145 24.85 25.65 -9.78
CA LYS A 145 26.14 26.21 -9.30
C LYS A 145 26.59 25.60 -7.96
N LYS A 146 25.67 25.05 -7.15
CA LYS A 146 26.00 24.37 -5.87
C LYS A 146 26.29 22.89 -6.02
N SER A 147 25.78 22.21 -7.05
CA SER A 147 26.04 20.78 -7.34
C SER A 147 27.35 20.53 -8.12
N GLY A 148 28.06 21.58 -8.50
CA GLY A 148 29.35 21.53 -9.23
C GLY A 148 30.57 21.23 -8.36
N GLN A 149 30.42 20.89 -7.09
CA GLN A 149 31.53 20.46 -6.24
C GLN A 149 31.16 19.20 -5.44
N LEU A 150 31.96 18.13 -5.71
CA LEU A 150 32.06 16.86 -5.01
C LEU A 150 31.30 15.67 -5.64
N TYR A 151 31.93 15.00 -6.59
CA TYR A 151 32.40 13.60 -6.43
C TYR A 151 33.33 13.26 -7.58
N VAL A 152 34.62 13.20 -7.31
CA VAL A 152 35.61 12.58 -8.20
C VAL A 152 35.88 11.19 -7.67
N GLY A 153 35.35 10.19 -8.34
CA GLY A 153 35.79 8.80 -8.21
C GLY A 153 36.52 8.40 -9.49
N PRO A 154 37.56 7.55 -9.48
CA PRO A 154 38.51 7.41 -10.55
C PRO A 154 38.06 6.44 -11.66
N GLY A 155 38.20 6.91 -12.89
CA GLY A 155 38.71 6.18 -14.02
C GLY A 155 37.77 5.37 -14.90
N LEU A 156 37.55 5.91 -16.11
CA LEU A 156 37.99 5.26 -17.35
C LEU A 156 37.73 6.19 -18.54
N PHE A 157 38.80 6.45 -19.28
CA PHE A 157 38.88 7.31 -20.44
C PHE A 157 38.11 6.79 -21.66
N SER A 158 37.48 7.67 -22.43
CA SER A 158 37.72 7.76 -23.87
C SER A 158 37.27 9.13 -24.40
N ASP A 159 38.23 9.80 -25.05
CA ASP A 159 38.08 11.00 -25.85
C ASP A 159 37.05 10.83 -26.98
N ASP A 160 36.22 11.84 -27.18
CA ASP A 160 35.94 12.33 -28.51
C ASP A 160 35.43 13.79 -28.47
N THR A 161 36.30 14.68 -28.87
CA THR A 161 36.00 16.11 -29.12
C THR A 161 35.44 16.27 -30.52
N ARG A 162 34.18 16.74 -30.66
CA ARG A 162 33.78 17.55 -31.80
C ARG A 162 32.67 18.53 -31.40
N GLY A 163 32.99 19.82 -31.67
CA GLY A 163 32.23 20.98 -31.34
C GLY A 163 30.80 21.04 -31.95
N VAL A 164 29.90 21.61 -31.19
CA VAL A 164 28.64 22.11 -31.71
C VAL A 164 28.49 23.58 -31.31
N ASN A 165 28.27 24.39 -32.34
CA ASN A 165 28.09 25.81 -32.34
C ASN A 165 27.00 26.31 -31.38
N THR A 166 27.37 27.33 -30.62
CA THR A 166 26.42 28.17 -29.89
C THR A 166 25.68 29.07 -30.88
N HIS A 167 24.43 28.81 -31.17
CA HIS A 167 23.48 29.81 -31.61
C HIS A 167 22.62 30.24 -30.42
N SER A 168 22.78 31.49 -30.08
CA SER A 168 21.99 32.24 -29.12
C SER A 168 20.61 32.52 -29.71
N ASP A 169 19.61 31.78 -29.29
CA ASP A 169 18.22 32.21 -29.39
C ASP A 169 17.78 32.76 -28.03
N ARG A 170 17.83 34.08 -27.95
CA ARG A 170 17.18 34.86 -26.91
C ARG A 170 15.71 35.00 -27.28
N ASP A 171 14.90 34.03 -26.93
CA ASP A 171 13.45 34.21 -26.81
C ASP A 171 13.01 33.81 -25.42
N GLY A 172 12.34 34.77 -24.78
CA GLY A 172 12.01 34.78 -23.36
C GLY A 172 11.11 33.62 -22.92
N LEU A 173 11.70 32.59 -22.37
CA LEU A 173 11.02 31.51 -21.65
C LEU A 173 11.24 31.67 -20.15
N SER A 174 10.54 32.65 -19.54
CA SER A 174 10.30 32.68 -18.11
C SER A 174 9.10 31.76 -17.81
N GLY A 175 9.28 30.47 -17.83
CA GLY A 175 8.24 29.51 -17.47
C GLY A 175 8.71 28.61 -16.35
N ASP A 176 7.95 28.56 -15.23
CA ASP A 176 8.14 27.56 -14.20
C ASP A 176 8.01 26.17 -14.84
N THR A 177 9.00 25.29 -14.64
CA THR A 177 8.90 23.90 -15.10
C THR A 177 7.98 23.12 -14.19
N LEU A 178 6.94 22.47 -14.76
CA LEU A 178 6.04 21.60 -14.03
C LEU A 178 6.62 20.17 -13.97
N ASP A 179 6.78 19.60 -12.76
CA ASP A 179 7.32 18.27 -12.56
C ASP A 179 6.44 17.41 -11.64
N LEU A 180 6.49 16.08 -11.83
CA LEU A 180 5.97 15.12 -10.86
C LEU A 180 6.89 15.13 -9.62
N ALA A 181 6.29 14.94 -8.44
CA ALA A 181 7.06 14.93 -7.21
C ALA A 181 6.43 14.07 -6.12
N PHE A 182 7.25 13.65 -5.16
CA PHE A 182 6.79 13.13 -3.88
C PHE A 182 7.14 14.09 -2.73
N PHE A 183 6.36 14.02 -1.65
CA PHE A 183 6.71 14.75 -0.44
C PHE A 183 7.96 14.14 0.19
N ARG A 184 8.95 14.95 0.47
CA ARG A 184 10.19 14.54 1.11
C ARG A 184 9.90 14.18 2.57
N ARG A 185 10.25 12.97 2.97
CA ARG A 185 10.07 12.51 4.36
C ARG A 185 10.77 13.42 5.35
N GLY A 186 10.10 13.74 6.45
CA GLY A 186 10.64 14.61 7.51
C GLY A 186 10.77 16.08 7.14
N SER A 187 10.14 16.55 6.07
CA SER A 187 10.09 17.96 5.69
C SER A 187 8.79 18.29 4.94
N LYS A 188 8.58 19.60 4.69
CA LYS A 188 7.50 20.09 3.81
C LYS A 188 7.95 20.19 2.34
N GLY A 189 9.21 19.85 2.07
CA GLY A 189 9.76 19.88 0.72
C GLY A 189 9.26 18.74 -0.15
N LYS A 190 9.53 18.86 -1.44
CA LYS A 190 9.23 17.83 -2.43
C LYS A 190 10.52 17.37 -3.11
N VAL A 191 10.50 16.15 -3.63
CA VAL A 191 11.54 15.60 -4.49
C VAL A 191 10.93 15.36 -5.86
N VAL A 192 11.56 15.90 -6.91
CA VAL A 192 11.17 15.67 -8.29
C VAL A 192 11.45 14.24 -8.67
N VAL A 193 10.52 13.62 -9.41
CA VAL A 193 10.63 12.22 -9.84
C VAL A 193 10.13 12.04 -11.27
N GLU A 194 10.69 11.06 -11.96
CA GLU A 194 10.17 10.57 -13.24
C GLU A 194 9.18 9.39 -13.05
N GLY A 195 9.01 8.92 -11.81
CA GLY A 195 8.18 7.81 -11.42
C GLY A 195 8.66 7.18 -10.12
N THR A 196 8.31 5.94 -9.89
CA THR A 196 8.86 5.09 -8.81
C THR A 196 9.05 3.67 -9.31
N SER A 197 10.13 3.04 -8.89
CA SER A 197 10.44 1.65 -9.24
C SER A 197 9.42 0.65 -8.68
N LEU A 198 8.64 1.02 -7.66
CA LEU A 198 7.58 0.17 -7.11
C LEU A 198 6.37 0.04 -8.04
N ALA A 199 6.09 1.08 -8.85
CA ALA A 199 4.90 1.12 -9.68
C ALA A 199 5.01 0.21 -10.91
N HIS A 200 3.87 -0.34 -11.33
CA HIS A 200 3.75 -0.92 -12.65
C HIS A 200 4.22 0.09 -13.73
N PRO A 201 5.01 -0.32 -14.73
CA PRO A 201 5.59 0.62 -15.71
C PRO A 201 4.55 1.51 -16.41
N ALA A 202 3.35 1.00 -16.68
CA ALA A 202 2.27 1.74 -17.32
C ALA A 202 1.85 3.00 -16.51
N ILE A 203 1.89 2.93 -15.17
CA ILE A 203 1.59 4.06 -14.28
C ILE A 203 2.60 5.18 -14.50
N ASN A 204 3.90 4.86 -14.49
CA ASN A 204 4.94 5.85 -14.69
C ASN A 204 4.86 6.48 -16.09
N ASN A 205 4.56 5.67 -17.11
CA ASN A 205 4.40 6.13 -18.50
C ASN A 205 3.23 7.12 -18.62
N LEU A 206 2.06 6.77 -18.09
CA LEU A 206 0.89 7.64 -18.12
C LEU A 206 1.11 8.93 -17.31
N ALA A 207 1.71 8.84 -16.13
CA ALA A 207 1.99 10.01 -15.30
C ALA A 207 2.90 11.01 -16.02
N ARG A 208 3.94 10.53 -16.73
CA ARG A 208 4.81 11.37 -17.56
C ARG A 208 4.06 11.99 -18.76
N ALA A 209 3.23 11.19 -19.44
CA ALA A 209 2.44 11.71 -20.57
C ALA A 209 1.51 12.86 -20.13
N ILE A 210 0.83 12.70 -18.99
CA ILE A 210 -0.02 13.77 -18.42
C ILE A 210 0.82 14.99 -18.01
N ARG A 211 1.97 14.78 -17.35
CA ARG A 211 2.89 15.88 -17.01
C ARG A 211 3.31 16.65 -18.24
N ASP A 212 3.73 15.97 -19.31
CA ASP A 212 4.26 16.59 -20.51
C ASP A 212 3.16 17.35 -21.27
N LEU A 213 1.94 16.80 -21.31
CA LEU A 213 0.76 17.50 -21.82
C LEU A 213 0.50 18.81 -21.04
N LEU A 214 0.49 18.76 -19.71
CA LEU A 214 0.27 19.95 -18.86
C LEU A 214 1.40 20.96 -18.96
N ARG A 215 2.64 20.52 -19.17
CA ARG A 215 3.81 21.37 -19.46
C ARG A 215 3.60 22.12 -20.77
N HIS A 216 3.21 21.42 -21.84
CA HIS A 216 2.94 22.00 -23.15
C HIS A 216 1.86 23.10 -23.06
N LYS A 217 0.83 22.88 -22.24
CA LYS A 217 -0.24 23.85 -21.95
C LYS A 217 0.18 24.94 -20.95
N ARG A 218 1.41 24.91 -20.42
CA ARG A 218 1.94 25.87 -19.43
C ARG A 218 1.11 25.95 -18.15
N VAL A 219 0.54 24.83 -17.71
CA VAL A 219 -0.23 24.75 -16.48
C VAL A 219 0.69 24.95 -15.26
N ALA A 220 0.31 25.85 -14.36
CA ALA A 220 1.11 26.13 -13.18
C ALA A 220 0.89 25.09 -12.08
N ALA A 221 1.95 24.60 -11.41
CA ALA A 221 1.87 23.62 -10.32
C ALA A 221 0.95 24.07 -9.16
N ARG A 222 0.79 25.40 -8.94
CA ARG A 222 -0.10 25.93 -7.91
C ARG A 222 -1.60 25.62 -8.16
N GLN A 223 -1.99 25.37 -9.41
CA GLN A 223 -3.37 25.02 -9.80
C GLN A 223 -3.67 23.54 -9.56
N LEU A 224 -2.63 22.73 -9.46
CA LEU A 224 -2.68 21.29 -9.33
C LEU A 224 -2.51 20.85 -7.87
N LYS A 225 -3.16 19.76 -7.49
CA LYS A 225 -3.07 19.17 -6.15
C LYS A 225 -2.39 17.81 -6.19
N THR A 226 -2.98 16.84 -6.88
CA THR A 226 -2.49 15.45 -6.96
C THR A 226 -2.82 14.88 -8.34
N LEU A 227 -1.99 13.99 -8.84
CA LEU A 227 -2.29 13.08 -9.93
C LEU A 227 -2.36 11.66 -9.35
N LEU A 228 -3.52 11.05 -9.36
CA LEU A 228 -3.71 9.65 -9.04
C LEU A 228 -3.73 8.86 -10.35
N VAL A 229 -2.88 7.85 -10.45
CA VAL A 229 -2.86 6.90 -11.56
C VAL A 229 -3.01 5.48 -11.01
N ARG A 230 -3.84 4.71 -11.66
CA ARG A 230 -4.08 3.30 -11.33
C ARG A 230 -4.09 2.46 -12.59
N CYS A 231 -3.61 1.23 -12.51
CA CYS A 231 -3.76 0.23 -13.57
C CYS A 231 -4.30 -1.10 -13.02
N ASP A 232 -4.85 -1.92 -13.89
CA ASP A 232 -5.11 -3.32 -13.64
C ASP A 232 -3.85 -4.18 -13.86
N GLN A 233 -3.95 -5.49 -13.66
CA GLN A 233 -2.86 -6.43 -13.87
C GLN A 233 -2.39 -6.52 -15.34
N SER A 234 -3.21 -6.13 -16.32
CA SER A 234 -2.84 -6.06 -17.74
C SER A 234 -2.04 -4.80 -18.08
N GLY A 235 -2.02 -3.81 -17.18
CA GLY A 235 -1.42 -2.50 -17.39
C GLY A 235 -2.36 -1.48 -18.03
N SER A 236 -3.67 -1.80 -18.19
CA SER A 236 -4.68 -0.81 -18.60
C SER A 236 -4.86 0.23 -17.50
N CYS A 237 -4.70 1.51 -17.84
CA CYS A 237 -4.64 2.59 -16.86
C CYS A 237 -5.89 3.46 -16.84
N VAL A 238 -6.18 4.00 -15.65
CA VAL A 238 -7.10 5.13 -15.42
C VAL A 238 -6.41 6.20 -14.59
N TRP A 239 -6.87 7.45 -14.70
CA TRP A 239 -6.26 8.55 -13.98
C TRP A 239 -7.30 9.52 -13.40
N GLN A 240 -6.91 10.21 -12.32
CA GLN A 240 -7.66 11.33 -11.73
C GLN A 240 -6.69 12.49 -11.48
N LEU A 241 -6.96 13.63 -12.14
CA LEU A 241 -6.23 14.87 -11.94
C LEU A 241 -7.01 15.76 -10.97
N TYR A 242 -6.48 15.89 -9.75
CA TYR A 242 -7.05 16.76 -8.73
C TYR A 242 -6.52 18.18 -8.91
N VAL A 243 -7.41 19.14 -9.14
CA VAL A 243 -7.13 20.55 -9.33
C VAL A 243 -7.66 21.38 -8.17
N LYS A 244 -7.04 22.56 -7.92
CA LYS A 244 -7.43 23.51 -6.87
C LYS A 244 -8.37 24.58 -7.37
N ASP A 245 -8.43 24.77 -8.67
CA ASP A 245 -9.31 25.71 -9.36
C ASP A 245 -10.30 24.92 -10.24
N ARG A 246 -11.48 25.48 -10.54
CA ARG A 246 -12.46 24.83 -11.41
C ARG A 246 -12.07 25.00 -12.88
N LEU A 247 -11.25 24.06 -13.37
CA LEU A 247 -10.65 24.07 -14.71
C LEU A 247 -11.08 22.81 -15.47
N PRO A 248 -12.34 22.69 -15.94
CA PRO A 248 -12.81 21.48 -16.62
C PRO A 248 -12.06 21.20 -17.94
N GLU A 249 -11.57 22.24 -18.62
CA GLU A 249 -10.89 22.15 -19.92
C GLU A 249 -9.36 22.11 -19.80
N ILE A 250 -8.82 21.89 -18.60
CA ILE A 250 -7.37 21.77 -18.41
C ILE A 250 -6.78 20.61 -19.24
N ILE A 251 -7.56 19.57 -19.49
CA ILE A 251 -7.35 18.52 -20.49
C ILE A 251 -8.65 18.42 -21.30
N THR A 252 -8.59 18.48 -22.61
CA THR A 252 -9.74 18.32 -23.51
C THR A 252 -10.03 16.84 -23.79
N ALA A 253 -11.17 16.54 -24.40
CA ALA A 253 -11.53 15.15 -24.76
C ALA A 253 -10.55 14.52 -25.75
N ASP A 254 -10.10 15.27 -26.77
CA ASP A 254 -9.12 14.79 -27.76
C ASP A 254 -7.74 14.53 -27.13
N GLU A 255 -7.32 15.42 -26.22
CA GLU A 255 -6.09 15.24 -25.46
C GLU A 255 -6.17 14.02 -24.54
N ALA A 256 -7.29 13.85 -23.83
CA ALA A 256 -7.52 12.67 -22.98
C ALA A 256 -7.53 11.35 -23.80
N ALA A 257 -8.10 11.36 -25.01
CA ALA A 257 -8.12 10.21 -25.91
C ALA A 257 -6.71 9.85 -26.47
N SER A 258 -5.77 10.80 -26.47
CA SER A 258 -4.39 10.58 -26.90
C SER A 258 -3.50 9.99 -25.79
N LEU A 259 -3.95 9.99 -24.52
CA LEU A 259 -3.20 9.42 -23.41
C LEU A 259 -3.24 7.89 -23.42
N PRO A 260 -2.19 7.20 -22.97
CA PRO A 260 -2.18 5.74 -22.84
C PRO A 260 -3.03 5.29 -21.62
N ALA A 261 -4.33 5.55 -21.67
CA ALA A 261 -5.30 5.25 -20.63
C ALA A 261 -6.66 4.93 -21.22
N GLN A 262 -7.45 4.09 -20.56
CA GLN A 262 -8.83 3.82 -20.99
C GLN A 262 -9.81 4.92 -20.57
N GLY A 263 -9.42 5.77 -19.60
CA GLY A 263 -10.23 6.88 -19.18
C GLY A 263 -9.59 7.68 -18.04
N GLY A 264 -10.24 8.77 -17.69
CA GLY A 264 -9.80 9.64 -16.60
C GLY A 264 -10.79 10.71 -16.21
N GLU A 265 -10.46 11.44 -15.16
CA GLU A 265 -11.32 12.48 -14.61
C GLU A 265 -10.51 13.70 -14.19
N ILE A 266 -11.14 14.87 -14.33
CA ILE A 266 -10.67 16.11 -13.69
C ILE A 266 -11.57 16.36 -12.48
N ILE A 267 -10.94 16.53 -11.32
CA ILE A 267 -11.62 16.63 -10.03
C ILE A 267 -11.20 17.92 -9.33
N TYR A 268 -12.17 18.76 -9.00
CA TYR A 268 -11.93 19.85 -8.06
C TYR A 268 -11.84 19.31 -6.64
N SER A 269 -10.76 19.67 -5.96
CA SER A 269 -10.54 19.34 -4.55
C SER A 269 -10.29 20.62 -3.77
N ASP A 270 -11.12 20.89 -2.76
CA ASP A 270 -10.99 22.12 -1.91
C ASP A 270 -9.52 22.27 -1.47
N PRO A 271 -8.87 23.40 -1.79
CA PRO A 271 -7.49 23.66 -1.40
C PRO A 271 -7.23 23.61 0.11
N ARG A 272 -8.26 23.88 0.93
CA ARG A 272 -8.18 23.84 2.40
C ARG A 272 -8.17 22.42 2.96
N SER A 273 -8.65 21.43 2.20
CA SER A 273 -8.57 20.03 2.61
C SER A 273 -7.10 19.55 2.61
N PRO A 274 -6.59 18.92 3.69
CA PRO A 274 -5.23 18.43 3.75
C PRO A 274 -4.98 17.24 2.78
N ALA A 275 -6.02 16.51 2.41
CA ALA A 275 -5.97 15.38 1.49
C ALA A 275 -6.66 15.73 0.15
N SER A 276 -6.31 15.00 -0.91
CA SER A 276 -7.02 15.04 -2.18
C SER A 276 -8.34 14.30 -2.03
N ARG A 277 -9.42 15.07 -1.81
CA ARG A 277 -10.80 14.56 -1.71
C ARG A 277 -11.59 15.06 -2.91
N ILE A 278 -12.52 14.24 -3.37
CA ILE A 278 -13.47 14.62 -4.40
C ILE A 278 -14.43 15.63 -3.78
N THR A 279 -14.36 16.89 -4.24
CA THR A 279 -15.33 17.92 -3.91
C THR A 279 -16.36 18.03 -5.03
N GLU A 280 -15.89 18.01 -6.28
CA GLU A 280 -16.71 18.08 -7.48
C GLU A 280 -15.99 17.40 -8.65
N ARG A 281 -16.69 16.58 -9.42
CA ARG A 281 -16.17 16.01 -10.68
C ARG A 281 -16.43 16.99 -11.80
N LEU A 282 -15.36 17.56 -12.39
CA LEU A 282 -15.46 18.61 -13.41
C LEU A 282 -15.57 18.05 -14.83
N ALA A 283 -14.84 16.99 -15.12
CA ALA A 283 -14.87 16.33 -16.42
C ALA A 283 -14.61 14.83 -16.26
N HIS A 284 -15.12 14.06 -17.22
CA HIS A 284 -15.01 12.61 -17.30
C HIS A 284 -14.72 12.18 -18.73
N PHE A 285 -13.77 11.28 -18.92
CA PHE A 285 -13.28 10.80 -20.22
C PHE A 285 -13.19 9.27 -20.20
N GLY A 286 -13.82 8.60 -21.17
CA GLY A 286 -13.73 7.17 -21.34
C GLY A 286 -14.24 6.34 -20.15
N ASN A 287 -13.64 5.16 -19.94
CA ASN A 287 -13.96 4.29 -18.81
C ASN A 287 -13.00 4.58 -17.64
N THR A 288 -13.53 4.91 -16.46
CA THR A 288 -12.74 5.24 -15.25
C THR A 288 -12.74 4.16 -14.19
N THR A 289 -13.32 3.00 -14.49
CA THR A 289 -13.26 1.82 -13.64
C THR A 289 -12.33 0.77 -14.21
N LEU A 290 -11.73 -0.02 -13.35
CA LEU A 290 -10.86 -1.14 -13.69
C LEU A 290 -11.52 -2.45 -13.27
N THR A 291 -11.09 -3.55 -13.88
CA THR A 291 -11.48 -4.90 -13.49
C THR A 291 -10.24 -5.75 -13.38
N ASP A 292 -10.03 -6.34 -12.21
CA ASP A 292 -9.00 -7.37 -12.01
C ASP A 292 -9.64 -8.70 -11.66
N THR A 293 -8.95 -9.77 -12.01
CA THR A 293 -9.37 -11.13 -11.65
C THR A 293 -8.57 -11.60 -10.45
N ILE A 294 -9.26 -12.03 -9.39
CA ILE A 294 -8.66 -12.57 -8.17
C ILE A 294 -9.14 -14.01 -8.01
N LEU A 295 -8.23 -14.98 -8.06
CA LEU A 295 -8.54 -16.42 -8.02
C LEU A 295 -9.63 -16.84 -9.03
N GLY A 296 -9.60 -16.24 -10.22
CA GLY A 296 -10.60 -16.51 -11.28
C GLY A 296 -11.88 -15.69 -11.16
N VAL A 297 -12.08 -14.91 -10.10
CA VAL A 297 -13.26 -14.08 -9.86
C VAL A 297 -12.98 -12.64 -10.31
N PRO A 298 -13.74 -12.08 -11.28
CA PRO A 298 -13.57 -10.68 -11.71
C PRO A 298 -14.15 -9.72 -10.69
N PHE A 299 -13.39 -8.68 -10.35
CA PHE A 299 -13.80 -7.60 -9.46
C PHE A 299 -13.64 -6.26 -10.14
N ARG A 300 -14.75 -5.51 -10.20
CA ARG A 300 -14.76 -4.14 -10.66
C ARG A 300 -14.52 -3.18 -9.50
N TYR A 301 -13.73 -2.13 -9.74
CA TYR A 301 -13.42 -1.09 -8.75
C TYR A 301 -13.12 0.27 -9.40
N ALA A 302 -13.36 1.35 -8.64
CA ALA A 302 -13.08 2.72 -9.07
C ALA A 302 -11.60 3.10 -8.91
N CYS A 303 -11.15 4.12 -9.63
CA CYS A 303 -9.78 4.63 -9.57
C CYS A 303 -9.37 5.02 -8.14
N GLU A 304 -10.20 5.76 -7.41
CA GLU A 304 -9.95 6.19 -6.03
C GLU A 304 -10.21 5.11 -4.98
N GLY A 305 -11.04 4.11 -5.30
CA GLY A 305 -11.48 3.07 -4.39
C GLY A 305 -10.31 2.29 -3.76
N PHE A 306 -10.55 1.67 -2.61
CA PHE A 306 -9.60 0.71 -2.07
C PHE A 306 -9.66 -0.58 -2.89
N PHE A 307 -8.51 -1.08 -3.27
CA PHE A 307 -8.29 -2.39 -3.87
C PHE A 307 -6.82 -2.77 -3.65
N GLN A 308 -6.53 -4.05 -3.48
CA GLN A 308 -5.17 -4.49 -3.16
C GLN A 308 -4.16 -4.13 -4.25
N VAL A 309 -2.95 -3.76 -3.81
CA VAL A 309 -1.91 -3.25 -4.74
C VAL A 309 -0.95 -4.33 -5.22
N ASN A 310 -0.94 -5.49 -4.57
CA ASN A 310 -0.09 -6.65 -4.89
C ASN A 310 -0.97 -7.89 -4.94
N ILE A 311 -1.61 -8.09 -6.08
CA ILE A 311 -2.64 -9.12 -6.25
C ILE A 311 -2.07 -10.54 -6.08
N PRO A 312 -0.91 -10.92 -6.62
CA PRO A 312 -0.39 -12.29 -6.45
C PRO A 312 -0.18 -12.68 -4.99
N VAL A 313 0.34 -11.78 -4.16
CA VAL A 313 0.53 -12.05 -2.73
C VAL A 313 -0.81 -12.06 -1.98
N TYR A 314 -1.76 -11.22 -2.42
CA TYR A 314 -3.12 -11.22 -1.87
C TYR A 314 -3.88 -12.51 -2.19
N GLU A 315 -3.76 -13.04 -3.40
CA GLU A 315 -4.35 -14.32 -3.79
C GLU A 315 -3.87 -15.47 -2.89
N GLN A 316 -2.58 -15.50 -2.52
CA GLN A 316 -2.09 -16.49 -1.57
C GLN A 316 -2.74 -16.33 -0.19
N ALA A 317 -2.94 -15.10 0.29
CA ALA A 317 -3.63 -14.90 1.56
C ALA A 317 -5.08 -15.40 1.51
N LEU A 318 -5.78 -15.19 0.39
CA LEU A 318 -7.13 -15.71 0.18
C LEU A 318 -7.16 -17.24 0.08
N CYS A 319 -6.15 -17.86 -0.55
CA CYS A 319 -6.00 -19.32 -0.57
C CYS A 319 -5.85 -19.86 0.84
N ASP A 320 -4.95 -19.27 1.64
CA ASP A 320 -4.73 -19.69 3.02
C ASP A 320 -6.00 -19.48 3.88
N MET A 321 -6.75 -18.39 3.71
CA MET A 321 -8.04 -18.17 4.39
C MET A 321 -9.07 -19.24 4.01
N LYS A 322 -9.13 -19.60 2.72
CA LYS A 322 -10.10 -20.55 2.19
C LYS A 322 -9.94 -21.94 2.79
N GLU A 323 -8.71 -22.37 3.13
CA GLU A 323 -8.47 -23.65 3.82
C GLU A 323 -9.16 -23.75 5.18
N TRP A 324 -9.52 -22.60 5.78
CA TRP A 324 -10.17 -22.50 7.07
C TRP A 324 -11.69 -22.30 7.00
N VAL A 325 -12.26 -22.21 5.80
CA VAL A 325 -13.71 -22.22 5.58
C VAL A 325 -14.15 -23.66 5.32
N PRO A 326 -15.03 -24.27 6.16
CA PRO A 326 -15.48 -25.64 5.98
C PRO A 326 -16.20 -25.85 4.65
N TYR A 327 -15.96 -26.99 4.00
CA TYR A 327 -16.71 -27.46 2.83
C TYR A 327 -17.67 -28.56 3.26
N ASP A 328 -18.88 -28.60 2.69
CA ASP A 328 -19.74 -29.75 2.81
C ASP A 328 -19.16 -30.93 2.01
N CYS A 329 -18.67 -31.94 2.71
CA CYS A 329 -18.13 -33.19 2.13
C CYS A 329 -19.21 -34.13 1.59
N ASN A 330 -20.50 -33.78 1.70
CA ASN A 330 -21.62 -34.64 1.30
C ASN A 330 -22.05 -34.46 -0.17
N SER A 331 -21.51 -33.51 -0.92
CA SER A 331 -21.67 -33.50 -2.37
C SER A 331 -20.81 -34.62 -2.97
N GLN A 332 -21.45 -35.66 -3.47
CA GLN A 332 -20.85 -36.87 -4.04
C GLN A 332 -19.82 -36.54 -5.16
N HIS A 333 -18.56 -36.34 -4.78
CA HIS A 333 -17.39 -36.60 -5.60
C HIS A 333 -16.21 -36.98 -4.72
N SER A 334 -15.94 -38.24 -4.73
CA SER A 334 -14.80 -39.01 -4.21
C SER A 334 -13.56 -38.28 -3.71
N GLY A 335 -13.31 -38.39 -2.40
CA GLY A 335 -12.08 -38.90 -1.83
C GLY A 335 -10.79 -38.13 -2.14
N ARG A 336 -10.56 -36.97 -1.47
CA ARG A 336 -9.22 -36.64 -1.01
C ARG A 336 -9.34 -36.01 0.39
N GLN A 337 -9.08 -36.80 1.42
CA GLN A 337 -8.64 -36.24 2.70
C GLN A 337 -7.34 -35.48 2.43
N LEU A 338 -7.39 -34.18 2.47
CA LEU A 338 -6.19 -33.32 2.53
C LEU A 338 -5.62 -33.46 3.93
N GLY A 339 -4.68 -34.39 4.09
CA GLY A 339 -3.81 -34.47 5.25
C GLY A 339 -3.06 -33.14 5.42
N HIS A 340 -2.76 -32.79 6.66
CA HIS A 340 -1.92 -31.66 7.07
C HIS A 340 -0.53 -31.74 6.41
N HIS A 341 -0.42 -31.38 5.13
CA HIS A 341 0.86 -31.21 4.44
C HIS A 341 0.87 -29.85 3.79
N GLN A 342 1.78 -29.04 4.30
CA GLN A 342 2.28 -27.81 3.67
C GLN A 342 2.65 -28.06 2.20
N LYS A 343 1.68 -27.97 1.29
CA LYS A 343 1.96 -27.83 -0.12
C LYS A 343 2.00 -26.31 -0.40
N ILE A 344 3.19 -25.77 -0.43
CA ILE A 344 3.42 -24.44 -1.03
C ILE A 344 2.98 -24.57 -2.48
N ILE A 345 1.82 -24.01 -2.82
CA ILE A 345 1.38 -23.91 -4.22
C ILE A 345 2.29 -22.88 -4.86
N ARG A 346 3.16 -23.33 -5.78
CA ARG A 346 4.20 -22.49 -6.39
C ARG A 346 3.79 -21.86 -7.72
N ASP A 347 2.67 -22.29 -8.32
CA ASP A 347 2.19 -21.80 -9.62
C ASP A 347 0.76 -21.24 -9.49
N PRO A 348 0.52 -19.96 -9.83
CA PRO A 348 -0.83 -19.39 -9.90
C PRO A 348 -1.81 -20.17 -10.80
N ARG A 349 -1.31 -20.93 -11.80
CA ARG A 349 -2.12 -21.78 -12.66
C ARG A 349 -2.60 -23.06 -11.97
N GLU A 350 -1.84 -23.60 -10.99
CA GLU A 350 -2.31 -24.70 -10.14
C GLU A 350 -3.42 -24.22 -9.21
N VAL A 351 -3.32 -22.99 -8.72
CA VAL A 351 -4.35 -22.31 -7.92
C VAL A 351 -5.65 -22.19 -8.72
N ALA A 352 -5.59 -21.67 -9.94
CA ALA A 352 -6.77 -21.55 -10.82
C ALA A 352 -7.42 -22.90 -11.14
N GLN A 353 -6.65 -24.00 -11.26
CA GLN A 353 -7.19 -25.34 -11.48
C GLN A 353 -7.87 -25.94 -10.24
N ILE A 354 -7.38 -25.63 -9.03
CA ILE A 354 -8.00 -26.07 -7.77
C ILE A 354 -9.35 -25.36 -7.56
N PHE A 355 -9.49 -24.14 -8.07
CA PHE A 355 -10.68 -23.30 -7.88
C PHE A 355 -11.66 -23.29 -9.07
N SER A 356 -11.21 -23.72 -10.27
CA SER A 356 -12.09 -23.85 -11.43
C SER A 356 -12.99 -25.07 -11.31
N GLY A 357 -14.24 -24.88 -10.92
CA GLY A 357 -15.29 -25.88 -11.01
C GLY A 357 -15.80 -26.51 -9.71
N VAL A 358 -15.43 -25.99 -8.54
CA VAL A 358 -16.04 -26.40 -7.27
C VAL A 358 -17.07 -25.34 -6.86
N PRO A 359 -18.38 -25.68 -6.82
CA PRO A 359 -19.38 -24.80 -6.22
C PRO A 359 -19.03 -24.59 -4.75
N LEU A 360 -18.81 -23.36 -4.33
CA LEU A 360 -18.54 -22.99 -2.94
C LEU A 360 -19.87 -22.86 -2.19
N ALA A 361 -20.60 -23.96 -2.02
CA ALA A 361 -21.72 -23.99 -1.09
C ALA A 361 -21.17 -24.41 0.26
N THR A 362 -20.95 -23.47 1.16
CA THR A 362 -20.85 -23.78 2.58
C THR A 362 -22.23 -23.54 3.19
N ASP A 363 -22.79 -24.52 3.91
CA ASP A 363 -24.02 -24.30 4.70
C ASP A 363 -23.80 -23.31 5.85
N GLN A 364 -22.54 -22.99 6.14
CA GLN A 364 -22.16 -22.06 7.19
C GLN A 364 -22.13 -20.62 6.67
N PRO A 365 -22.95 -19.71 7.23
CA PRO A 365 -22.95 -18.32 6.81
C PRO A 365 -21.60 -17.65 7.11
N ILE A 366 -21.22 -16.69 6.27
CA ILE A 366 -20.03 -15.87 6.43
C ILE A 366 -20.44 -14.42 6.64
N LEU A 367 -19.77 -13.76 7.56
CA LEU A 367 -19.89 -12.32 7.80
C LEU A 367 -18.53 -11.67 7.56
N ASP A 368 -18.45 -10.82 6.53
CA ASP A 368 -17.23 -10.09 6.15
C ASP A 368 -17.36 -8.62 6.53
N PHE A 369 -16.66 -8.20 7.58
CA PHE A 369 -16.59 -6.81 8.01
C PHE A 369 -15.41 -6.09 7.34
N TYR A 370 -15.62 -4.81 7.02
CA TYR A 370 -14.66 -3.97 6.28
C TYR A 370 -14.44 -4.48 4.86
N ALA A 371 -15.52 -4.96 4.23
CA ALA A 371 -15.48 -5.79 3.04
C ALA A 371 -14.99 -5.08 1.75
N GLY A 372 -14.89 -3.73 1.74
CA GLY A 372 -14.49 -2.97 0.55
C GLY A 372 -15.44 -3.22 -0.62
N VAL A 373 -14.91 -3.72 -1.74
CA VAL A 373 -15.71 -4.11 -2.92
C VAL A 373 -16.14 -5.60 -2.87
N GLY A 374 -15.93 -6.27 -1.72
CA GLY A 374 -16.37 -7.64 -1.48
C GLY A 374 -15.33 -8.71 -1.83
N THR A 375 -14.06 -8.36 -2.03
CA THR A 375 -13.05 -9.31 -2.55
C THR A 375 -12.85 -10.54 -1.67
N ILE A 376 -12.76 -10.41 -0.33
CA ILE A 376 -12.57 -11.55 0.55
C ILE A 376 -13.82 -12.40 0.56
N GLY A 377 -14.94 -11.85 1.01
CA GLY A 377 -16.17 -12.60 1.21
C GLY A 377 -16.69 -13.29 -0.05
N LEU A 378 -16.67 -12.61 -1.20
CA LEU A 378 -17.16 -13.18 -2.48
C LEU A 378 -16.19 -14.24 -3.06
N THR A 379 -14.88 -14.12 -2.77
CA THR A 379 -13.90 -15.11 -3.26
C THR A 379 -13.89 -16.39 -2.42
N ILE A 380 -13.96 -16.28 -1.08
CA ILE A 380 -13.80 -17.44 -0.19
C ILE A 380 -15.12 -17.96 0.39
N GLY A 381 -16.16 -17.12 0.45
CA GLY A 381 -17.45 -17.43 1.07
C GLY A 381 -18.53 -17.89 0.10
N GLY A 382 -18.33 -17.76 -1.20
CA GLY A 382 -19.37 -18.09 -2.18
C GLY A 382 -20.62 -17.21 -2.04
N GLY A 383 -21.82 -17.80 -2.17
CA GLY A 383 -23.10 -17.06 -2.17
C GLY A 383 -23.64 -16.70 -0.78
N ASN A 384 -23.39 -17.51 0.25
CA ASN A 384 -23.95 -17.27 1.61
C ASN A 384 -23.08 -16.33 2.44
N VAL A 385 -23.00 -15.06 2.02
CA VAL A 385 -22.14 -14.07 2.67
C VAL A 385 -22.86 -12.75 2.92
N THR A 386 -22.70 -12.19 4.12
CA THR A 386 -23.07 -10.80 4.45
C THR A 386 -21.80 -9.96 4.49
N LEU A 387 -21.77 -8.91 3.68
CA LEU A 387 -20.63 -8.02 3.46
C LEU A 387 -20.95 -6.64 4.02
N VAL A 388 -20.20 -6.16 5.00
CA VAL A 388 -20.45 -4.88 5.69
C VAL A 388 -19.32 -3.90 5.36
N GLU A 389 -19.68 -2.74 4.83
CA GLU A 389 -18.74 -1.69 4.44
C GLU A 389 -19.34 -0.29 4.72
N ILE A 390 -18.52 0.62 5.23
CA ILE A 390 -18.95 2.00 5.55
C ILE A 390 -18.92 2.93 4.33
N ASN A 391 -18.10 2.62 3.31
CA ASN A 391 -17.94 3.47 2.14
C ASN A 391 -19.03 3.18 1.11
N ALA A 392 -19.93 4.15 0.89
CA ALA A 392 -21.04 4.00 -0.05
C ALA A 392 -20.61 3.74 -1.51
N ASP A 393 -19.45 4.27 -1.93
CA ASP A 393 -18.93 4.04 -3.28
C ASP A 393 -18.43 2.60 -3.43
N ALA A 394 -17.74 2.07 -2.40
CA ALA A 394 -17.31 0.68 -2.37
C ALA A 394 -18.51 -0.28 -2.33
N VAL A 395 -19.55 0.04 -1.56
CA VAL A 395 -20.80 -0.77 -1.51
C VAL A 395 -21.50 -0.80 -2.87
N ARG A 396 -21.51 0.30 -3.63
CA ARG A 396 -22.07 0.30 -4.99
C ARG A 396 -21.31 -0.63 -5.94
N GLU A 397 -19.99 -0.63 -5.88
CA GLU A 397 -19.19 -1.57 -6.68
C GLU A 397 -19.35 -3.02 -6.15
N MET A 398 -19.44 -3.23 -4.84
CA MET A 398 -19.74 -4.53 -4.24
C MET A 398 -21.07 -5.10 -4.74
N GLN A 399 -22.14 -4.29 -4.79
CA GLN A 399 -23.45 -4.71 -5.30
C GLN A 399 -23.38 -5.10 -6.79
N ARG A 400 -22.57 -4.40 -7.60
CA ARG A 400 -22.33 -4.76 -8.99
C ARG A 400 -21.56 -6.08 -9.09
N ASN A 401 -20.51 -6.27 -8.29
CA ASN A 401 -19.75 -7.52 -8.25
C ASN A 401 -20.64 -8.70 -7.85
N ILE A 402 -21.52 -8.54 -6.86
CA ILE A 402 -22.51 -9.56 -6.46
C ILE A 402 -23.42 -9.93 -7.64
N ALA A 403 -23.93 -8.93 -8.36
CA ALA A 403 -24.83 -9.14 -9.51
C ALA A 403 -24.11 -9.81 -10.70
N GLU A 404 -22.88 -9.41 -10.98
CA GLU A 404 -22.05 -9.98 -12.06
C GLU A 404 -21.63 -11.43 -11.80
N LEU A 405 -21.51 -11.82 -10.50
CA LEU A 405 -21.17 -13.17 -10.08
C LEU A 405 -22.40 -14.09 -9.89
N ASP A 406 -23.60 -13.58 -10.09
CA ASP A 406 -24.87 -14.29 -9.85
C ASP A 406 -24.98 -14.88 -8.42
N HIS A 407 -24.38 -14.19 -7.45
CA HIS A 407 -24.42 -14.57 -6.03
C HIS A 407 -25.70 -14.04 -5.36
N THR A 408 -26.83 -14.65 -5.67
CA THR A 408 -28.17 -14.20 -5.26
C THR A 408 -28.39 -14.15 -3.73
N ASP A 409 -27.66 -14.95 -2.97
CA ASP A 409 -27.75 -15.03 -1.51
C ASP A 409 -26.73 -14.12 -0.80
N ALA A 410 -25.83 -13.47 -1.56
CA ALA A 410 -24.88 -12.50 -0.99
C ALA A 410 -25.58 -11.18 -0.67
N ARG A 411 -25.27 -10.60 0.49
CA ARG A 411 -25.90 -9.39 0.99
C ARG A 411 -24.88 -8.30 1.25
N ALA A 412 -25.01 -7.16 0.56
CA ALA A 412 -24.24 -5.94 0.82
C ALA A 412 -24.95 -5.05 1.85
N VAL A 413 -24.23 -4.59 2.87
CA VAL A 413 -24.72 -3.75 3.96
C VAL A 413 -23.88 -2.48 4.04
N LEU A 414 -24.48 -1.31 3.86
CA LEU A 414 -23.85 -0.01 4.06
C LEU A 414 -23.97 0.39 5.53
N ALA A 415 -22.96 0.12 6.32
CA ALA A 415 -22.89 0.50 7.73
C ALA A 415 -21.44 0.48 8.23
N PRO A 416 -21.08 1.27 9.24
CA PRO A 416 -19.87 1.01 10.02
C PRO A 416 -20.05 -0.29 10.83
N SER A 417 -18.93 -1.01 11.05
CA SER A 417 -18.93 -2.32 11.70
C SER A 417 -19.62 -2.30 13.08
N GLU A 418 -19.41 -1.25 13.86
CA GLU A 418 -19.99 -1.05 15.20
C GLU A 418 -21.51 -0.77 15.17
N GLN A 419 -22.10 -0.55 14.01
CA GLN A 419 -23.56 -0.41 13.82
C GLN A 419 -24.19 -1.64 13.15
N ALA A 420 -23.39 -2.63 12.78
CA ALA A 420 -23.82 -3.86 12.12
C ALA A 420 -23.67 -5.11 13.03
N LEU A 421 -23.66 -4.90 14.36
CA LEU A 421 -23.40 -5.95 15.36
C LEU A 421 -24.47 -7.04 15.39
N ASP A 422 -25.70 -6.72 14.97
CA ASP A 422 -26.81 -7.69 14.92
C ASP A 422 -26.58 -8.83 13.92
N TYR A 423 -25.64 -8.64 12.97
CA TYR A 423 -25.25 -9.68 12.05
C TYR A 423 -24.32 -10.73 12.70
N ILE A 424 -23.71 -10.43 13.87
CA ILE A 424 -22.95 -11.39 14.66
C ILE A 424 -23.93 -12.20 15.49
N THR A 425 -24.33 -13.36 14.99
CA THR A 425 -25.32 -14.23 15.66
C THR A 425 -24.69 -15.38 16.45
N GLY A 426 -23.39 -15.67 16.19
CA GLY A 426 -22.65 -16.78 16.76
C GLY A 426 -22.68 -18.07 15.92
N LYS A 427 -23.26 -18.02 14.71
CA LYS A 427 -23.33 -19.17 13.79
C LYS A 427 -22.39 -19.05 12.60
N GLU A 428 -22.02 -17.84 12.24
CA GLU A 428 -21.21 -17.49 11.08
C GLU A 428 -19.71 -17.65 11.35
N ILE A 429 -18.93 -17.81 10.28
CA ILE A 429 -17.49 -17.47 10.29
C ILE A 429 -17.40 -15.98 10.09
N VAL A 430 -16.70 -15.30 10.98
CA VAL A 430 -16.49 -13.86 10.90
C VAL A 430 -15.12 -13.54 10.29
N ILE A 431 -15.12 -12.80 9.18
CA ILE A 431 -13.91 -12.31 8.53
C ILE A 431 -13.77 -10.83 8.88
N VAL A 432 -12.56 -10.40 9.23
CA VAL A 432 -12.27 -9.00 9.52
C VAL A 432 -10.95 -8.56 8.88
N ASP A 433 -10.99 -7.44 8.14
CA ASP A 433 -9.82 -6.73 7.61
C ASP A 433 -9.91 -5.24 8.00
N PRO A 434 -9.74 -4.91 9.29
CA PRO A 434 -9.98 -3.56 9.78
C PRO A 434 -8.87 -2.59 9.37
N PRO A 435 -9.15 -1.26 9.42
CA PRO A 435 -8.13 -0.24 9.24
C PRO A 435 -7.05 -0.33 10.32
N ARG A 436 -5.96 0.44 10.17
CA ARG A 436 -4.81 0.45 11.11
C ARG A 436 -5.13 0.63 12.59
N ALA A 437 -6.32 1.10 12.92
CA ALA A 437 -6.78 1.26 14.30
C ALA A 437 -7.14 -0.09 14.98
N GLY A 438 -7.32 -1.15 14.20
CA GLY A 438 -7.82 -2.45 14.65
C GLY A 438 -9.35 -2.47 14.76
N LEU A 439 -9.88 -3.47 15.47
CA LEU A 439 -11.31 -3.63 15.69
C LEU A 439 -11.87 -2.57 16.63
N HIS A 440 -13.13 -2.18 16.36
CA HIS A 440 -13.87 -1.34 17.31
C HIS A 440 -14.15 -2.13 18.60
N PRO A 441 -14.08 -1.52 19.80
CA PRO A 441 -14.34 -2.22 21.06
C PRO A 441 -15.67 -2.96 21.12
N ASP A 442 -16.74 -2.38 20.54
CA ASP A 442 -18.05 -2.99 20.53
C ASP A 442 -18.12 -4.24 19.64
N VAL A 443 -17.33 -4.29 18.56
CA VAL A 443 -17.18 -5.50 17.74
C VAL A 443 -16.51 -6.59 18.56
N ILE A 444 -15.42 -6.28 19.27
CA ILE A 444 -14.72 -7.24 20.16
C ILE A 444 -15.67 -7.77 21.26
N ALA A 445 -16.41 -6.87 21.92
CA ALA A 445 -17.36 -7.24 22.97
C ALA A 445 -18.46 -8.17 22.41
N THR A 446 -18.98 -7.89 21.23
CA THR A 446 -20.02 -8.73 20.59
C THR A 446 -19.47 -10.09 20.16
N LEU A 447 -18.26 -10.15 19.61
CA LEU A 447 -17.58 -11.41 19.29
C LEU A 447 -17.40 -12.29 20.54
N LEU A 448 -17.01 -11.71 21.68
CA LEU A 448 -16.88 -12.42 22.95
C LEU A 448 -18.24 -12.86 23.52
N GLN A 449 -19.30 -12.08 23.32
CA GLN A 449 -20.65 -12.41 23.79
C GLN A 449 -21.32 -13.50 22.94
N LYS A 450 -21.24 -13.38 21.61
CA LYS A 450 -21.93 -14.26 20.66
C LYS A 450 -21.13 -15.52 20.33
N MET A 451 -19.82 -15.43 20.47
CA MET A 451 -18.87 -16.54 20.29
C MET A 451 -19.04 -17.30 18.97
N PRO A 452 -18.94 -16.63 17.79
CA PRO A 452 -18.89 -17.34 16.51
C PRO A 452 -17.77 -18.40 16.52
N PRO A 453 -17.92 -19.50 15.76
CA PRO A 453 -17.02 -20.64 15.85
C PRO A 453 -15.59 -20.30 15.42
N ARG A 454 -15.43 -19.35 14.49
CA ARG A 454 -14.14 -18.94 13.92
C ARG A 454 -14.14 -17.47 13.56
N ILE A 455 -12.97 -16.82 13.76
CA ILE A 455 -12.66 -15.48 13.29
C ILE A 455 -11.44 -15.58 12.40
N ILE A 456 -11.53 -15.06 11.17
CA ILE A 456 -10.43 -14.91 10.20
C ILE A 456 -10.02 -13.45 10.23
N TYR A 457 -8.83 -13.13 10.75
CA TYR A 457 -8.40 -11.76 11.00
C TYR A 457 -7.16 -11.42 10.17
N LEU A 458 -7.33 -10.73 9.05
CA LEU A 458 -6.25 -10.10 8.30
C LEU A 458 -6.00 -8.70 8.86
N SER A 459 -4.74 -8.26 8.97
CA SER A 459 -4.41 -6.93 9.48
C SER A 459 -3.12 -6.36 8.91
N CYS A 460 -3.17 -5.09 8.50
CA CYS A 460 -2.01 -4.31 8.10
C CYS A 460 -1.23 -3.69 9.30
N ASN A 461 -1.64 -3.96 10.55
CA ASN A 461 -0.99 -3.43 11.74
C ASN A 461 -0.91 -4.50 12.85
N PRO A 462 0.21 -5.23 12.95
CA PRO A 462 0.38 -6.27 13.96
C PRO A 462 0.21 -5.79 15.41
N VAL A 463 0.50 -4.51 15.70
CA VAL A 463 0.38 -3.97 17.07
C VAL A 463 -1.08 -3.91 17.52
N THR A 464 -1.97 -3.38 16.67
CA THR A 464 -3.40 -3.32 17.01
C THR A 464 -4.04 -4.70 16.92
N GLN A 465 -3.60 -5.56 16.01
CA GLN A 465 -4.04 -6.94 15.93
C GLN A 465 -3.68 -7.71 17.20
N ALA A 466 -2.45 -7.62 17.70
CA ALA A 466 -2.01 -8.27 18.93
C ALA A 466 -2.83 -7.79 20.15
N ARG A 467 -3.13 -6.48 20.24
CA ARG A 467 -4.01 -5.91 21.25
C ARG A 467 -5.41 -6.55 21.22
N ASP A 468 -5.99 -6.64 20.02
CA ASP A 468 -7.34 -7.18 19.85
C ASP A 468 -7.38 -8.68 20.14
N VAL A 469 -6.37 -9.43 19.67
CA VAL A 469 -6.20 -10.85 19.95
C VAL A 469 -6.03 -11.11 21.45
N ALA A 470 -5.27 -10.28 22.18
CA ALA A 470 -5.13 -10.41 23.62
C ALA A 470 -6.49 -10.33 24.35
N LEU A 471 -7.41 -9.49 23.87
CA LEU A 471 -8.78 -9.44 24.41
C LEU A 471 -9.60 -10.65 24.02
N LEU A 472 -9.50 -11.11 22.76
CA LEU A 472 -10.24 -12.25 22.22
C LEU A 472 -9.78 -13.58 22.82
N GLN A 473 -8.55 -13.70 23.33
CA GLN A 473 -8.02 -14.91 23.96
C GLN A 473 -8.79 -15.37 25.20
N GLN A 474 -9.71 -14.57 25.75
CA GLN A 474 -10.63 -15.02 26.79
C GLN A 474 -11.50 -16.20 26.33
N SER A 475 -11.94 -16.18 25.06
CA SER A 475 -12.85 -17.19 24.48
C SER A 475 -12.29 -17.88 23.24
N TYR A 476 -11.19 -17.41 22.70
CA TYR A 476 -10.58 -17.92 21.47
C TYR A 476 -9.14 -18.37 21.67
N GLN A 477 -8.70 -19.28 20.82
CA GLN A 477 -7.31 -19.69 20.68
C GLN A 477 -6.83 -19.42 19.25
N ILE A 478 -5.56 -19.10 19.08
CA ILE A 478 -4.96 -18.97 17.76
C ILE A 478 -4.75 -20.38 17.20
N ALA A 479 -5.47 -20.73 16.15
CA ALA A 479 -5.32 -22.00 15.45
C ALA A 479 -4.19 -21.98 14.44
N TRP A 480 -3.98 -20.82 13.78
CA TRP A 480 -2.95 -20.65 12.75
C TRP A 480 -2.65 -19.18 12.50
N HIS A 481 -1.48 -18.88 11.93
CA HIS A 481 -1.12 -17.54 11.48
C HIS A 481 -0.05 -17.55 10.38
N ARG A 482 0.01 -16.48 9.59
CA ARG A 482 1.03 -16.22 8.57
C ARG A 482 1.15 -14.73 8.26
N GLY A 483 2.38 -14.26 7.99
CA GLY A 483 2.63 -12.93 7.45
C GLY A 483 2.65 -12.93 5.93
N TYR A 484 2.33 -11.77 5.32
CA TYR A 484 2.36 -11.58 3.86
C TYR A 484 3.06 -10.28 3.51
N ASN A 485 4.03 -10.34 2.62
CA ASN A 485 4.74 -9.16 2.15
C ASN A 485 4.00 -8.51 0.98
N PHE A 486 2.83 -7.88 1.24
CA PHE A 486 2.07 -7.14 0.23
C PHE A 486 2.82 -5.90 -0.29
N PHE A 487 3.72 -5.37 0.53
CA PHE A 487 4.42 -4.12 0.28
C PHE A 487 5.94 -4.28 0.38
N PRO A 488 6.58 -5.05 -0.53
CA PRO A 488 8.03 -5.13 -0.60
C PRO A 488 8.70 -3.76 -0.64
N ARG A 489 9.91 -3.65 -0.08
CA ARG A 489 10.69 -2.41 0.04
C ARG A 489 10.08 -1.35 0.96
N THR A 490 9.10 -1.75 1.78
CA THR A 490 8.47 -0.89 2.79
C THR A 490 8.34 -1.63 4.12
N PRO A 491 8.17 -0.92 5.25
CA PRO A 491 7.99 -1.57 6.55
C PRO A 491 6.58 -2.17 6.76
N HIS A 492 5.69 -2.03 5.77
CA HIS A 492 4.33 -2.55 5.89
C HIS A 492 4.31 -4.06 5.75
N ILE A 493 3.51 -4.69 6.58
CA ILE A 493 3.29 -6.13 6.63
C ILE A 493 1.81 -6.39 6.85
N GLU A 494 1.27 -7.39 6.18
CA GLU A 494 -0.03 -7.96 6.50
C GLU A 494 0.16 -9.24 7.31
N HIS A 495 -0.68 -9.46 8.29
CA HIS A 495 -0.64 -10.65 9.13
C HIS A 495 -2.04 -11.24 9.25
N LEU A 496 -2.18 -12.50 8.86
CA LEU A 496 -3.41 -13.29 8.97
C LEU A 496 -3.35 -14.16 10.22
N ILE A 497 -4.42 -14.13 10.99
CA ILE A 497 -4.62 -15.00 12.14
C ILE A 497 -5.97 -15.70 12.00
N ILE A 498 -5.99 -16.98 12.30
CA ILE A 498 -7.20 -17.76 12.46
C ILE A 498 -7.42 -18.00 13.96
N LEU A 499 -8.57 -17.59 14.44
CA LEU A 499 -8.98 -17.75 15.82
C LEU A 499 -10.16 -18.72 15.89
N ASP A 500 -9.99 -19.83 16.59
CA ASP A 500 -11.04 -20.79 16.87
C ASP A 500 -11.60 -20.59 18.28
N LYS A 501 -12.92 -20.69 18.42
CA LYS A 501 -13.57 -20.70 19.72
C LYS A 501 -13.00 -21.83 20.57
N LYS A 502 -12.67 -21.55 21.82
CA LYS A 502 -12.24 -22.56 22.79
C LYS A 502 -13.36 -23.55 23.08
N PRO A 503 -13.02 -24.83 23.37
CA PRO A 503 -13.99 -25.86 23.76
C PRO A 503 -14.86 -25.47 24.94
#